data_88be7c667a769580cdf72e4459d3e3a3
#
_entry.id   88be7c667a769580cdf72e4459d3e3a3
#
_cell.length_a   1.000
_cell.length_b   1.000
_cell.length_c   1.000
_cell.angle_alpha   90.00
_cell.angle_beta   90.00
_cell.angle_gamma   90.00
#
_symmetry.space_group_name_H-M   'P 1'
#
loop_
_entity.id
_entity.type
_entity.pdbx_description
1 polymer ?
#
loop_
_entity_poly.entity_id
_entity_poly.type
_entity_poly.pdbx_seq_one_letter_code
_entity_poly.pdbx_strand_id
1 'polypeptide(L)'
;MVSKTTLDKNSIHEVDDLAAYSLVAIDGWGMQKRLVQQRIPHQASPDLESALNAVRYRNVDLLYMAEYPARYAIKNLGAEQQLKVTLMAGEETLPLHLCVSREYPNAEHIIQTVNAGLEKISANGTLDEIRRKYLTDN
;
A
#
# COMPACT_ATOMS: atom_id res chain seq x y z
N MET A 1 -0.46 3.23 6.10
CA MET A 1 0.73 2.90 6.92
C MET A 1 0.55 1.59 7.68
N VAL A 2 1.64 0.90 7.97
CA VAL A 2 1.67 -0.32 8.80
C VAL A 2 2.41 -0.03 10.10
N SER A 3 1.91 -0.54 11.21
CA SER A 3 2.57 -0.46 12.53
C SER A 3 2.33 -1.71 13.35
N LYS A 4 3.04 -1.85 14.47
CA LYS A 4 2.66 -2.82 15.50
C LYS A 4 1.25 -2.54 16.02
N THR A 5 0.52 -3.58 16.38
CA THR A 5 -0.84 -3.45 16.96
C THR A 5 -0.86 -2.64 18.25
N THR A 6 0.25 -2.61 18.97
CA THR A 6 0.43 -1.90 20.25
C THR A 6 0.72 -0.40 20.12
N LEU A 7 1.03 0.09 18.91
CA LEU A 7 1.36 1.50 18.71
C LEU A 7 0.08 2.35 18.76
N ASP A 8 0.06 3.37 19.60
CA ASP A 8 -0.97 4.41 19.58
C ASP A 8 -0.69 5.40 18.45
N LYS A 9 -1.70 5.66 17.61
CA LYS A 9 -1.59 6.44 16.38
C LYS A 9 -2.56 7.63 16.32
N ASN A 10 -3.15 7.99 17.44
CA ASN A 10 -4.17 9.05 17.49
C ASN A 10 -3.66 10.43 17.03
N SER A 11 -2.33 10.57 16.86
CA SER A 11 -1.66 11.81 16.44
C SER A 11 -1.20 11.80 14.97
N ILE A 12 -1.47 10.75 14.17
CA ILE A 12 -1.01 10.67 12.77
C ILE A 12 -2.19 10.93 11.84
N HIS A 13 -2.25 12.12 11.28
CA HIS A 13 -3.30 12.56 10.35
C HIS A 13 -2.76 12.84 8.96
N GLU A 14 -1.54 13.39 8.88
CA GLU A 14 -0.88 13.83 7.65
C GLU A 14 0.50 13.17 7.51
N VAL A 15 1.06 13.27 6.30
CA VAL A 15 2.39 12.68 6.01
C VAL A 15 3.49 13.34 6.85
N ASP A 16 3.37 14.62 7.15
CA ASP A 16 4.34 15.36 7.97
C ASP A 16 4.41 14.84 9.42
N ASP A 17 3.32 14.31 9.95
CA ASP A 17 3.28 13.71 11.30
C ASP A 17 4.19 12.47 11.41
N LEU A 18 4.48 11.82 10.27
CA LEU A 18 5.37 10.65 10.23
C LEU A 18 6.80 10.99 10.66
N ALA A 19 7.22 12.25 10.57
CA ALA A 19 8.56 12.68 10.97
C ALA A 19 8.85 12.48 12.47
N ALA A 20 7.81 12.32 13.29
CA ALA A 20 7.94 12.05 14.73
C ALA A 20 8.26 10.58 15.06
N TYR A 21 8.26 9.69 14.06
CA TYR A 21 8.39 8.25 14.26
C TYR A 21 9.62 7.69 13.54
N SER A 22 10.12 6.55 14.03
CA SER A 22 11.10 5.74 13.28
C SER A 22 10.39 5.09 12.10
N LEU A 23 10.72 5.54 10.89
CA LEU A 23 9.99 5.26 9.67
C LEU A 23 10.80 4.43 8.69
N VAL A 24 10.18 3.45 8.05
CA VAL A 24 10.73 2.72 6.91
C VAL A 24 9.81 2.88 5.69
N ALA A 25 10.41 2.90 4.50
CA ALA A 25 9.71 2.83 3.23
C ALA A 25 10.49 1.95 2.25
N ILE A 26 9.80 1.39 1.24
CA ILE A 26 10.44 0.52 0.26
C ILE A 26 11.14 1.38 -0.79
N ASP A 27 12.42 1.12 -1.01
CA ASP A 27 13.25 1.88 -1.93
C ASP A 27 12.69 1.90 -3.36
N GLY A 28 12.71 3.07 -3.98
CA GLY A 28 12.21 3.29 -5.34
C GLY A 28 10.68 3.30 -5.50
N TRP A 29 9.90 2.95 -4.46
CA TRP A 29 8.44 3.00 -4.54
C TRP A 29 7.90 4.44 -4.45
N GLY A 30 6.68 4.66 -4.99
CA GLY A 30 6.05 5.99 -5.02
C GLY A 30 5.93 6.64 -3.64
N MET A 31 5.61 5.84 -2.61
CA MET A 31 5.50 6.32 -1.23
C MET A 31 6.85 6.79 -0.68
N GLN A 32 7.94 6.06 -0.95
CA GLN A 32 9.29 6.48 -0.57
C GLN A 32 9.71 7.77 -1.27
N LYS A 33 9.41 7.90 -2.57
CA LYS A 33 9.69 9.14 -3.32
C LYS A 33 8.99 10.35 -2.71
N ARG A 34 7.75 10.17 -2.21
CA ARG A 34 7.00 11.23 -1.54
C ARG A 34 7.69 11.68 -0.24
N LEU A 35 8.18 10.74 0.59
CA LEU A 35 8.94 11.06 1.79
C LEU A 35 10.22 11.85 1.48
N VAL A 36 10.93 11.45 0.40
CA VAL A 36 12.11 12.18 -0.07
C VAL A 36 11.76 13.62 -0.49
N GLN A 37 10.68 13.80 -1.24
CA GLN A 37 10.21 15.13 -1.68
C GLN A 37 9.85 16.03 -0.51
N GLN A 38 9.21 15.48 0.52
CA GLN A 38 8.82 16.19 1.74
C GLN A 38 9.94 16.26 2.79
N ARG A 39 11.11 15.69 2.49
CA ARG A 39 12.28 15.65 3.38
C ARG A 39 12.00 14.99 4.73
N ILE A 40 11.13 13.99 4.75
CA ILE A 40 10.80 13.22 5.97
C ILE A 40 11.88 12.15 6.16
N PRO A 41 12.56 12.11 7.32
CA PRO A 41 13.58 11.12 7.63
C PRO A 41 12.98 9.69 7.62
N HIS A 42 13.62 8.76 6.92
CA HIS A 42 13.18 7.38 6.86
C HIS A 42 14.34 6.44 6.52
N GLN A 43 14.16 5.16 6.83
CA GLN A 43 15.04 4.09 6.38
C GLN A 43 14.51 3.56 5.04
N ALA A 44 15.40 3.33 4.07
CA ALA A 44 15.06 2.64 2.84
C ALA A 44 15.18 1.12 3.03
N SER A 45 14.18 0.36 2.64
CA SER A 45 14.18 -1.10 2.64
C SER A 45 14.21 -1.63 1.20
N PRO A 46 14.97 -2.69 0.90
CA PRO A 46 15.08 -3.20 -0.47
C PRO A 46 13.77 -3.85 -0.96
N ASP A 47 12.95 -4.36 -0.05
CA ASP A 47 11.73 -5.10 -0.37
C ASP A 47 10.68 -4.98 0.74
N LEU A 48 9.47 -5.46 0.43
CA LEU A 48 8.32 -5.40 1.33
C LEU A 48 8.48 -6.29 2.56
N GLU A 49 9.01 -7.48 2.41
CA GLU A 49 9.19 -8.42 3.52
C GLU A 49 10.19 -7.88 4.54
N SER A 50 11.32 -7.38 4.06
CA SER A 50 12.33 -6.71 4.90
C SER A 50 11.78 -5.50 5.64
N ALA A 51 10.94 -4.70 4.98
CA ALA A 51 10.28 -3.54 5.58
C ALA A 51 9.29 -3.96 6.69
N LEU A 52 8.45 -4.97 6.44
CA LEU A 52 7.53 -5.52 7.44
C LEU A 52 8.28 -6.12 8.64
N ASN A 53 9.36 -6.85 8.38
CA ASN A 53 10.21 -7.41 9.43
C ASN A 53 10.94 -6.34 10.24
N ALA A 54 11.26 -5.19 9.65
CA ALA A 54 11.80 -4.05 10.39
C ALA A 54 10.79 -3.53 11.42
N VAL A 55 9.52 -3.40 11.06
CA VAL A 55 8.46 -3.01 12.01
C VAL A 55 8.21 -4.10 13.05
N ARG A 56 8.20 -5.38 12.66
CA ARG A 56 7.92 -6.50 13.59
C ARG A 56 9.01 -6.68 14.66
N TYR A 57 10.26 -6.68 14.25
CA TYR A 57 11.37 -7.22 15.02
C TYR A 57 12.49 -6.23 15.33
N ARG A 58 12.46 -5.04 14.70
CA ARG A 58 13.43 -3.99 14.95
C ARG A 58 12.74 -2.76 15.56
N ASN A 59 13.52 -1.78 15.95
CA ASN A 59 12.98 -0.53 16.52
C ASN A 59 12.52 0.44 15.41
N VAL A 60 11.65 -0.05 14.53
CA VAL A 60 10.96 0.77 13.53
C VAL A 60 9.48 0.82 13.92
N ASP A 61 8.93 2.01 14.00
CA ASP A 61 7.56 2.25 14.43
C ASP A 61 6.56 2.03 13.30
N LEU A 62 6.89 2.53 12.11
CA LEU A 62 5.99 2.62 10.99
C LEU A 62 6.64 2.20 9.67
N LEU A 63 5.83 1.54 8.80
CA LEU A 63 6.10 1.40 7.37
C LEU A 63 5.07 2.25 6.61
N TYR A 64 5.56 3.22 5.83
CA TYR A 64 4.70 4.03 4.96
C TYR A 64 4.56 3.38 3.59
N MET A 65 3.36 2.88 3.31
CA MET A 65 3.05 2.20 2.05
C MET A 65 1.55 2.20 1.75
N ALA A 66 1.20 1.81 0.52
CA ALA A 66 -0.19 1.64 0.10
C ALA A 66 -0.90 0.50 0.87
N GLU A 67 -2.21 0.63 1.08
CA GLU A 67 -3.02 -0.28 1.88
C GLU A 67 -3.03 -1.71 1.35
N TYR A 68 -3.42 -1.91 0.10
CA TYR A 68 -3.68 -3.24 -0.45
C TYR A 68 -2.46 -4.18 -0.44
N PRO A 69 -1.28 -3.77 -0.93
CA PRO A 69 -0.10 -4.62 -0.82
C PRO A 69 0.32 -4.88 0.63
N ALA A 70 0.07 -3.91 1.55
CA ALA A 70 0.33 -4.12 2.98
C ALA A 70 -0.55 -5.23 3.57
N ARG A 71 -1.87 -5.15 3.37
CA ARG A 71 -2.82 -6.16 3.87
C ARG A 71 -2.51 -7.54 3.31
N TYR A 72 -2.30 -7.64 2.00
CA TYR A 72 -1.95 -8.89 1.35
C TYR A 72 -0.66 -9.51 1.92
N ALA A 73 0.39 -8.73 2.09
CA ALA A 73 1.66 -9.23 2.63
C ALA A 73 1.57 -9.63 4.10
N ILE A 74 0.87 -8.84 4.93
CA ILE A 74 0.64 -9.17 6.35
C ILE A 74 -0.09 -10.51 6.48
N LYS A 75 -1.15 -10.74 5.69
CA LYS A 75 -1.90 -11.98 5.65
C LYS A 75 -1.02 -13.17 5.22
N ASN A 76 -0.24 -13.02 4.15
CA ASN A 76 0.65 -14.09 3.68
C ASN A 76 1.76 -14.45 4.68
N LEU A 77 2.18 -13.49 5.51
CA LEU A 77 3.17 -13.70 6.57
C LEU A 77 2.55 -14.23 7.88
N GLY A 78 1.22 -14.38 7.96
CA GLY A 78 0.53 -14.73 9.20
C GLY A 78 0.81 -13.73 10.33
N ALA A 79 0.90 -12.43 10.00
CA ALA A 79 1.36 -11.39 10.91
C ALA A 79 0.23 -10.48 11.43
N GLU A 80 -1.04 -10.82 11.21
CA GLU A 80 -2.23 -10.00 11.52
C GLU A 80 -2.35 -9.71 13.02
N GLN A 81 -1.89 -10.62 13.88
CA GLN A 81 -1.87 -10.40 15.32
C GLN A 81 -0.81 -9.38 15.78
N GLN A 82 0.21 -9.13 14.97
CA GLN A 82 1.37 -8.30 15.32
C GLN A 82 1.35 -6.95 14.62
N LEU A 83 0.83 -6.91 13.39
CA LEU A 83 0.82 -5.75 12.53
C LEU A 83 -0.61 -5.35 12.18
N LYS A 84 -0.82 -4.04 12.09
CA LYS A 84 -2.09 -3.48 11.61
C LYS A 84 -1.85 -2.45 10.51
N VAL A 85 -2.77 -2.37 9.57
CA VAL A 85 -2.84 -1.31 8.56
C VAL A 85 -3.78 -0.23 9.05
N THR A 86 -3.33 1.01 8.99
CA THR A 86 -4.16 2.19 9.29
C THR A 86 -4.13 3.12 8.10
N LEU A 87 -5.30 3.57 7.68
CA LEU A 87 -5.40 4.65 6.70
C LEU A 87 -5.15 5.99 7.37
N MET A 88 -4.48 6.88 6.67
CA MET A 88 -4.27 8.27 7.13
C MET A 88 -5.41 9.13 6.59
N ALA A 89 -6.01 9.95 7.44
CA ALA A 89 -7.21 10.72 7.09
C ALA A 89 -6.95 11.76 5.99
N GLY A 90 -5.73 12.31 5.92
CA GLY A 90 -5.31 13.28 4.90
C GLY A 90 -4.83 12.68 3.58
N GLU A 91 -4.88 11.36 3.42
CA GLU A 91 -4.41 10.70 2.19
C GLU A 91 -5.55 10.48 1.20
N GLU A 92 -5.34 10.96 -0.03
CA GLU A 92 -6.26 10.69 -1.12
C GLU A 92 -6.16 9.24 -1.62
N THR A 93 -7.28 8.68 -2.03
CA THR A 93 -7.31 7.39 -2.72
C THR A 93 -6.69 7.54 -4.10
N LEU A 94 -5.56 6.88 -4.34
CA LEU A 94 -4.93 6.87 -5.65
C LEU A 94 -5.52 5.75 -6.51
N PRO A 95 -6.04 6.08 -7.71
CA PRO A 95 -6.53 5.07 -8.64
C PRO A 95 -5.37 4.26 -9.20
N LEU A 96 -5.57 2.96 -9.35
CA LEU A 96 -4.64 2.08 -10.04
C LEU A 96 -5.04 1.99 -11.51
N HIS A 97 -4.07 2.19 -12.41
CA HIS A 97 -4.28 2.13 -13.85
C HIS A 97 -3.43 1.04 -14.48
N LEU A 98 -4.02 0.31 -15.42
CA LEU A 98 -3.27 -0.51 -16.35
C LEU A 98 -2.64 0.41 -17.42
N CYS A 99 -1.33 0.30 -17.59
CA CYS A 99 -0.61 1.06 -18.62
C CYS A 99 -0.22 0.13 -19.77
N VAL A 100 -0.53 0.54 -21.00
CA VAL A 100 -0.10 -0.13 -22.23
C VAL A 100 0.75 0.87 -23.01
N SER A 101 1.92 0.42 -23.51
CA SER A 101 2.75 1.26 -24.38
C SER A 101 1.96 1.65 -25.63
N ARG A 102 2.03 2.93 -26.01
CA ARG A 102 1.40 3.39 -27.25
C ARG A 102 2.00 2.77 -28.51
N GLU A 103 3.23 2.28 -28.43
CA GLU A 103 3.94 1.61 -29.52
C GLU A 103 3.59 0.11 -29.61
N TYR A 104 2.84 -0.41 -28.61
CA TYR A 104 2.46 -1.81 -28.65
C TYR A 104 1.37 -2.05 -29.70
N PRO A 105 1.51 -3.10 -30.54
CA PRO A 105 0.49 -3.41 -31.56
C PRO A 105 -0.90 -3.54 -30.93
N ASN A 106 -1.88 -2.85 -31.51
CA ASN A 106 -3.28 -2.85 -31.04
C ASN A 106 -3.48 -2.34 -29.59
N ALA A 107 -2.61 -1.45 -29.10
CA ALA A 107 -2.67 -0.91 -27.74
C ALA A 107 -4.07 -0.37 -27.37
N GLU A 108 -4.71 0.36 -28.29
CA GLU A 108 -6.05 0.91 -28.08
C GLU A 108 -7.11 -0.20 -27.90
N HIS A 109 -7.08 -1.24 -28.74
CA HIS A 109 -7.98 -2.38 -28.62
C HIS A 109 -7.79 -3.13 -27.29
N ILE A 110 -6.53 -3.28 -26.82
CA ILE A 110 -6.23 -3.87 -25.52
C ILE A 110 -6.87 -3.06 -24.40
N ILE A 111 -6.69 -1.73 -24.41
CA ILE A 111 -7.26 -0.84 -23.39
C ILE A 111 -8.80 -0.93 -23.39
N GLN A 112 -9.43 -0.87 -24.57
CA GLN A 112 -10.89 -0.99 -24.68
C GLN A 112 -11.39 -2.34 -24.15
N THR A 113 -10.72 -3.44 -24.50
CA THR A 113 -11.07 -4.78 -24.03
C THR A 113 -10.95 -4.91 -22.51
N VAL A 114 -9.87 -4.39 -21.93
CA VAL A 114 -9.67 -4.40 -20.47
C VAL A 114 -10.72 -3.55 -19.78
N ASN A 115 -11.00 -2.35 -20.27
CA ASN A 115 -12.01 -1.47 -19.66
C ASN A 115 -13.40 -2.11 -19.69
N ALA A 116 -13.81 -2.69 -20.83
CA ALA A 116 -15.08 -3.41 -20.94
C ALA A 116 -15.15 -4.63 -20.00
N GLY A 117 -14.02 -5.33 -19.81
CA GLY A 117 -13.90 -6.42 -18.85
C GLY A 117 -14.06 -5.93 -17.41
N LEU A 118 -13.41 -4.82 -17.04
CA LEU A 118 -13.52 -4.20 -15.71
C LEU A 118 -14.94 -3.74 -15.41
N GLU A 119 -15.62 -3.10 -16.35
CA GLU A 119 -17.03 -2.71 -16.22
C GLU A 119 -17.92 -3.94 -15.95
N LYS A 120 -17.71 -5.03 -16.71
CA LYS A 120 -18.47 -6.27 -16.55
C LYS A 120 -18.28 -6.91 -15.19
N ILE A 121 -17.03 -7.05 -14.71
CA ILE A 121 -16.76 -7.67 -13.41
C ILE A 121 -17.16 -6.75 -12.24
N SER A 122 -17.18 -5.44 -12.45
CA SER A 122 -17.72 -4.48 -11.49
C SER A 122 -19.25 -4.61 -11.37
N ALA A 123 -19.94 -4.68 -12.52
CA ALA A 123 -21.41 -4.76 -12.57
C ALA A 123 -21.97 -6.08 -12.02
N ASN A 124 -21.26 -7.19 -12.16
CA ASN A 124 -21.71 -8.51 -11.72
C ASN A 124 -21.22 -8.92 -10.31
N GLY A 125 -20.53 -8.04 -9.60
CA GLY A 125 -20.06 -8.27 -8.23
C GLY A 125 -18.75 -9.07 -8.11
N THR A 126 -18.19 -9.58 -9.21
CA THR A 126 -16.93 -10.34 -9.20
C THR A 126 -15.77 -9.52 -8.61
N LEU A 127 -15.70 -8.21 -8.91
CA LEU A 127 -14.66 -7.35 -8.36
C LEU A 127 -14.75 -7.26 -6.83
N ASP A 128 -15.95 -7.20 -6.27
CA ASP A 128 -16.16 -7.15 -4.83
C ASP A 128 -15.87 -8.49 -4.16
N GLU A 129 -16.10 -9.60 -4.84
CA GLU A 129 -15.68 -10.94 -4.36
C GLU A 129 -14.15 -11.05 -4.29
N ILE A 130 -13.45 -10.57 -5.33
CA ILE A 130 -11.97 -10.52 -5.34
C ILE A 130 -11.45 -9.65 -4.21
N ARG A 131 -12.03 -8.45 -4.02
CA ARG A 131 -11.66 -7.57 -2.92
C ARG A 131 -11.85 -8.24 -1.56
N ARG A 132 -12.99 -8.84 -1.31
CA ARG A 132 -13.26 -9.58 -0.06
C ARG A 132 -12.26 -10.71 0.15
N LYS A 133 -11.93 -11.47 -0.89
CA LYS A 133 -11.00 -12.60 -0.78
C LYS A 133 -9.58 -12.18 -0.40
N TYR A 134 -9.10 -11.07 -0.94
CA TYR A 134 -7.67 -10.71 -0.85
C TYR A 134 -7.37 -9.49 0.02
N LEU A 135 -8.35 -8.62 0.26
CA LEU A 135 -8.12 -7.28 0.78
C LEU A 135 -8.88 -6.96 2.07
N THR A 136 -9.88 -7.76 2.45
CA THR A 136 -10.59 -7.57 3.73
C THR A 136 -10.04 -8.49 4.81
N ASP A 137 -10.00 -7.96 6.02
CA ASP A 137 -9.79 -8.76 7.22
C ASP A 137 -11.02 -9.68 7.41
N ASN A 138 -10.78 -10.96 7.62
CA ASN A 138 -11.83 -11.89 8.05
C ASN A 138 -12.09 -11.70 9.54
#